data_54110c909b0c3558a779dc19b826d192
#
_entry.id   54110c909b0c3558a779dc19b826d192
#
_cell.length_a   1.000
_cell.length_b   1.000
_cell.length_c   1.000
_cell.angle_alpha   90.00
_cell.angle_beta   90.00
_cell.angle_gamma   90.00
#
_symmetry.space_group_name_H-M   'P 1'
#
loop_
_entity.id
_entity.type
_entity.pdbx_description
1 polymer ?
#
loop_
_entity_poly.entity_id
_entity_poly.type
_entity_poly.pdbx_seq_one_letter_code
_entity_poly.pdbx_strand_id
1 'polypeptide(L)'
;MRDLTEAAAVVALPMATRFRGITVREALLLRAPNGWAEWSPFAEYEDAEASVWLRAAIEDGWGERPSTGTTSVRVNATVPAVTPDAVPGILSRF
;
A
#
# COMPACT_ATOMS: atom_id res chain seq x y z
N MET A 1 0.72 -21.87 10.22
CA MET A 1 0.69 -20.40 10.10
C MET A 1 0.13 -19.83 11.39
N ARG A 2 0.79 -18.82 11.94
CA ARG A 2 0.25 -18.10 13.09
C ARG A 2 -1.01 -17.34 12.70
N ASP A 3 -1.86 -17.06 13.68
CA ASP A 3 -2.99 -16.18 13.48
C ASP A 3 -2.49 -14.80 12.99
N LEU A 4 -2.95 -14.37 11.80
CA LEU A 4 -2.54 -13.10 11.22
C LEU A 4 -2.96 -11.90 12.08
N THR A 5 -3.99 -12.05 12.90
CA THR A 5 -4.46 -10.96 13.77
C THR A 5 -3.44 -10.59 14.85
N GLU A 6 -2.65 -11.53 15.33
CA GLU A 6 -1.59 -11.28 16.30
C GLU A 6 -0.42 -10.48 15.70
N ALA A 7 -0.24 -10.60 14.39
CA ALA A 7 0.83 -9.92 13.65
C ALA A 7 0.38 -8.60 13.04
N ALA A 8 -0.91 -8.26 13.16
CA ALA A 8 -1.52 -7.16 12.41
C ALA A 8 -1.58 -5.86 13.21
N ALA A 9 -1.32 -4.76 12.52
CA ALA A 9 -1.57 -3.42 13.02
C ALA A 9 -2.29 -2.61 11.95
N VAL A 10 -3.40 -1.98 12.30
CA VAL A 10 -4.11 -1.07 11.39
C VAL A 10 -3.60 0.34 11.60
N VAL A 11 -3.22 0.99 10.51
CA VAL A 11 -2.77 2.38 10.51
C VAL A 11 -3.67 3.23 9.64
N ALA A 12 -3.84 4.50 9.99
CA ALA A 12 -4.58 5.48 9.23
C ALA A 12 -3.63 6.61 8.85
N LEU A 13 -3.31 6.73 7.57
CA LEU A 13 -2.33 7.69 7.06
C LEU A 13 -3.06 8.89 6.44
N PRO A 14 -2.88 10.10 6.97
CA PRO A 14 -3.44 11.29 6.34
C PRO A 14 -2.76 11.52 4.99
N MET A 15 -3.57 11.83 3.98
CA MET A 15 -3.08 12.06 2.63
C MET A 15 -2.91 13.55 2.38
N ALA A 16 -1.80 13.94 1.75
CA ALA A 16 -1.54 15.31 1.35
C ALA A 16 -2.46 15.77 0.20
N THR A 17 -2.93 14.84 -0.60
CA THR A 17 -3.80 15.10 -1.74
C THR A 17 -4.94 14.10 -1.75
N ARG A 18 -6.18 14.59 -1.92
CA ARG A 18 -7.35 13.72 -2.06
C ARG A 18 -7.21 12.87 -3.32
N PHE A 19 -7.44 11.57 -3.19
CA PHE A 19 -7.37 10.61 -4.28
C PHE A 19 -8.47 9.57 -4.12
N ARG A 20 -9.17 9.22 -5.20
CA ARG A 20 -10.30 8.26 -5.20
C ARG A 20 -11.35 8.59 -4.14
N GLY A 21 -11.58 9.86 -3.88
CA GLY A 21 -12.58 10.31 -2.90
C GLY A 21 -12.18 10.20 -1.45
N ILE A 22 -10.95 9.77 -1.13
CA ILE A 22 -10.48 9.65 0.24
C ILE A 22 -9.36 10.64 0.56
N THR A 23 -9.25 10.99 1.84
CA THR A 23 -8.20 11.85 2.38
C THR A 23 -7.38 11.15 3.48
N VAL A 24 -7.80 9.94 3.86
CA VAL A 24 -7.09 9.07 4.80
C VAL A 24 -6.94 7.70 4.17
N ARG A 25 -5.73 7.17 4.14
CA ARG A 25 -5.44 5.84 3.64
C ARG A 25 -5.27 4.88 4.81
N GLU A 26 -6.19 3.97 4.97
CA GLU A 26 -6.06 2.89 5.95
C GLU A 26 -5.26 1.74 5.36
N ALA A 27 -4.38 1.16 6.17
CA ALA A 27 -3.56 0.04 5.78
C ALA A 27 -3.45 -0.96 6.93
N LEU A 28 -3.44 -2.23 6.60
CA LEU A 28 -3.10 -3.30 7.53
C LEU A 28 -1.63 -3.66 7.34
N LEU A 29 -0.85 -3.53 8.39
CA LEU A 29 0.56 -3.94 8.39
C LEU A 29 0.68 -5.28 9.10
N LEU A 30 1.40 -6.20 8.48
CA LEU A 30 1.65 -7.54 9.01
C LEU A 30 3.12 -7.69 9.35
N ARG A 31 3.42 -7.99 10.62
CA ARG A 31 4.78 -8.30 11.03
C ARG A 31 5.09 -9.75 10.64
N ALA A 32 6.07 -9.92 9.76
CA ALA A 32 6.40 -11.20 9.18
C ALA A 32 7.91 -11.48 9.23
N PRO A 33 8.36 -12.71 8.98
CA PRO A 33 9.78 -13.05 8.98
C PRO A 33 10.63 -12.21 8.02
N ASN A 34 10.06 -11.82 6.87
CA ASN A 34 10.75 -10.98 5.88
C ASN A 34 10.69 -9.49 6.20
N GLY A 35 10.04 -9.07 7.29
CA GLY A 35 9.79 -7.69 7.67
C GLY A 35 8.30 -7.36 7.64
N TRP A 36 7.98 -6.08 7.45
CA TRP A 36 6.59 -5.65 7.36
C TRP A 36 6.03 -5.91 5.97
N ALA A 37 4.87 -6.54 5.91
CA ALA A 37 4.06 -6.64 4.70
C ALA A 37 2.83 -5.76 4.85
N GLU A 38 2.28 -5.28 3.74
CA GLU A 38 1.12 -4.40 3.74
C GLU A 38 -0.03 -5.01 2.97
N TRP A 39 -1.24 -4.88 3.53
CA TRP A 39 -2.49 -5.18 2.84
C TRP A 39 -3.41 -3.97 2.95
N SER A 40 -3.71 -3.34 1.83
CA SER A 40 -4.44 -2.06 1.81
C SER A 40 -5.47 -2.02 0.67
N PRO A 41 -6.44 -2.96 0.64
CA PRO A 41 -7.48 -2.91 -0.38
C PRO A 41 -8.33 -1.65 -0.19
N PHE A 42 -8.85 -1.11 -1.29
CA PHE A 42 -9.85 -0.06 -1.19
C PHE A 42 -11.17 -0.62 -0.67
N ALA A 43 -11.93 0.20 0.07
CA ALA A 43 -13.17 -0.23 0.70
C ALA A 43 -14.23 -0.72 -0.29
N GLU A 44 -14.19 -0.25 -1.55
CA GLU A 44 -15.10 -0.68 -2.60
C GLU A 44 -14.77 -2.06 -3.20
N TYR A 45 -13.60 -2.62 -2.90
CA TYR A 45 -13.28 -3.98 -3.37
C TYR A 45 -14.08 -5.02 -2.60
N GLU A 46 -14.65 -5.97 -3.34
CA GLU A 46 -15.31 -7.11 -2.74
C GLU A 46 -14.28 -8.10 -2.16
N ASP A 47 -14.75 -8.99 -1.28
CA ASP A 47 -13.88 -9.93 -0.59
C ASP A 47 -13.04 -10.79 -1.52
N ALA A 48 -13.60 -11.21 -2.66
CA ALA A 48 -12.87 -12.01 -3.63
C ALA A 48 -11.64 -11.28 -4.18
N GLU A 49 -11.77 -10.01 -4.54
CA GLU A 49 -10.64 -9.20 -5.00
C GLU A 49 -9.68 -8.88 -3.85
N ALA A 50 -10.21 -8.45 -2.71
CA ALA A 50 -9.40 -8.11 -1.54
C ALA A 50 -8.57 -9.29 -1.05
N SER A 51 -9.07 -10.52 -1.16
CA SER A 51 -8.35 -11.73 -0.75
C SER A 51 -7.15 -12.05 -1.65
N VAL A 52 -7.21 -11.71 -2.93
CA VAL A 52 -6.07 -11.86 -3.85
C VAL A 52 -4.91 -10.95 -3.42
N TRP A 53 -5.22 -9.71 -3.05
CA TRP A 53 -4.23 -8.77 -2.52
C TRP A 53 -3.66 -9.23 -1.17
N LEU A 54 -4.49 -9.85 -0.32
CA LEU A 54 -4.03 -10.41 0.95
C LEU A 54 -3.04 -11.56 0.72
N ARG A 55 -3.30 -12.42 -0.26
CA ARG A 55 -2.36 -13.48 -0.65
C ARG A 55 -1.00 -12.91 -1.01
N ALA A 56 -0.96 -11.84 -1.81
CA ALA A 56 0.28 -11.18 -2.19
C ALA A 56 1.05 -10.65 -0.97
N ALA A 57 0.35 -10.04 0.00
CA ALA A 57 0.97 -9.59 1.24
C ALA A 57 1.55 -10.74 2.07
N ILE A 58 0.84 -11.86 2.15
CA ILE A 58 1.31 -13.07 2.85
C ILE A 58 2.54 -13.65 2.16
N GLU A 59 2.53 -13.75 0.84
CA GLU A 59 3.69 -14.22 0.08
C GLU A 59 4.91 -13.30 0.28
N ASP A 60 4.69 -12.00 0.30
CA ASP A 60 5.77 -11.04 0.56
C ASP A 60 6.36 -11.19 1.96
N GLY A 61 5.52 -11.39 2.97
CA GLY A 61 5.95 -11.50 4.36
C GLY A 61 6.57 -12.86 4.73
N TRP A 62 6.03 -13.95 4.22
CA TRP A 62 6.38 -15.30 4.62
C TRP A 62 6.98 -16.18 3.54
N GLY A 63 6.90 -15.77 2.29
CA GLY A 63 7.43 -16.53 1.17
C GLY A 63 8.92 -16.30 0.94
N GLU A 64 9.47 -17.01 -0.05
CA GLU A 64 10.81 -16.77 -0.52
C GLU A 64 10.85 -15.51 -1.38
N ARG A 65 11.82 -14.64 -1.11
CA ARG A 65 12.05 -13.45 -1.92
C ARG A 65 13.20 -13.72 -2.89
N PRO A 66 12.96 -13.62 -4.20
CA PRO A 66 14.06 -13.69 -5.16
C PRO A 66 14.99 -12.50 -4.97
N SER A 67 16.30 -12.75 -5.04
CA SER A 67 17.27 -11.67 -5.05
C SER A 67 17.19 -10.96 -6.40
N THR A 68 16.92 -9.66 -6.39
CA THR A 68 16.86 -8.85 -7.60
C THR A 68 18.22 -8.27 -7.98
N GLY A 69 19.16 -8.21 -7.02
CA GLY A 69 20.42 -7.49 -7.18
C GLY A 69 20.26 -5.97 -7.29
N THR A 70 19.04 -5.46 -7.11
CA THR A 70 18.73 -4.04 -7.26
C THR A 70 18.63 -3.39 -5.88
N THR A 71 19.41 -2.34 -5.64
CA THR A 71 19.40 -1.55 -4.41
C THR A 71 18.68 -0.22 -4.55
N SER A 72 18.28 0.12 -5.78
CA SER A 72 17.61 1.38 -6.09
C SER A 72 16.41 1.10 -7.01
N VAL A 73 15.27 1.68 -6.66
CA VAL A 73 14.02 1.56 -7.43
C VAL A 73 13.52 2.96 -7.77
N ARG A 74 13.22 3.18 -9.05
CA ARG A 74 12.62 4.44 -9.50
C ARG A 74 11.15 4.47 -9.10
N VAL A 75 10.72 5.58 -8.54
CA VAL A 75 9.33 5.81 -8.16
C VAL A 75 8.76 7.00 -8.94
N ASN A 76 7.44 7.04 -9.05
CA ASN A 76 6.73 8.11 -9.73
C ASN A 76 5.82 8.86 -8.75
N ALA A 77 5.54 10.11 -9.07
CA ALA A 77 4.49 10.87 -8.42
C ALA A 77 3.12 10.43 -8.93
N THR A 78 2.09 10.49 -8.08
CA THR A 78 0.70 10.26 -8.47
C THR A 78 -0.03 11.59 -8.56
N VAL A 79 -0.52 11.92 -9.75
CA VAL A 79 -1.32 13.12 -9.99
C VAL A 79 -2.76 12.69 -10.24
N PRO A 80 -3.72 13.05 -9.36
CA PRO A 80 -5.12 12.75 -9.58
C PRO A 80 -5.72 13.61 -10.70
N ALA A 81 -6.99 13.37 -11.03
CA ALA A 81 -7.70 14.15 -12.05
C ALA A 81 -7.98 15.55 -11.52
N VAL A 82 -7.07 16.46 -11.82
CA VAL A 82 -7.12 17.89 -11.42
C VAL A 82 -6.93 18.77 -12.65
N THR A 83 -7.21 20.08 -12.50
CA THR A 83 -6.91 21.04 -13.56
C THR A 83 -5.40 21.18 -13.77
N PRO A 84 -4.92 21.47 -15.00
CA PRO A 84 -3.48 21.52 -15.29
C PRO A 84 -2.69 22.49 -14.41
N ASP A 85 -3.28 23.58 -14.00
CA ASP A 85 -2.65 24.58 -13.14
C ASP A 85 -2.40 24.07 -11.71
N ALA A 86 -3.10 23.03 -11.26
CA ALA A 86 -2.89 22.41 -9.96
C ALA A 86 -1.72 21.41 -9.95
N VAL A 87 -1.27 20.93 -11.10
CA VAL A 87 -0.24 19.88 -11.22
C VAL A 87 1.09 20.25 -10.56
N PRO A 88 1.68 21.46 -10.80
CA PRO A 88 2.95 21.79 -10.16
C PRO A 88 2.92 21.73 -8.63
N GLY A 89 1.83 22.18 -8.02
CA GLY A 89 1.66 22.13 -6.57
C GLY A 89 1.61 20.71 -6.02
N ILE A 90 1.01 19.78 -6.77
CA ILE A 90 0.95 18.36 -6.40
C ILE A 90 2.35 17.73 -6.52
N LEU A 91 3.03 17.95 -7.64
CA LEU A 91 4.37 17.41 -7.87
C LEU A 91 5.38 17.87 -6.83
N SER A 92 5.23 19.07 -6.28
CA SER A 92 6.14 19.60 -5.25
C SER A 92 6.09 18.84 -3.92
N ARG A 93 5.14 17.92 -3.75
CA ARG A 93 4.97 17.11 -2.53
C ARG A 93 5.70 15.76 -2.59
N PHE A 94 6.32 15.45 -3.71
CA PHE A 94 7.08 14.21 -3.91
C PHE A 94 8.58 14.41 -3.94
#